data_c925522fd08278df0d376726bcbe37f1
#
_entry.id   c925522fd08278df0d376726bcbe37f1
#
_cell.length_a   1.000
_cell.length_b   1.000
_cell.length_c   1.000
_cell.angle_alpha   90.00
_cell.angle_beta   90.00
_cell.angle_gamma   90.00
#
_symmetry.space_group_name_H-M   'P 1'
#
loop_
_entity.id
_entity.type
_entity.pdbx_description
1 polymer ?
#
loop_
_entity_poly.entity_id
_entity_poly.type
_entity_poly.pdbx_seq_one_letter_code
_entity_poly.pdbx_strand_id
1 'polypeptide(L)'
;MKYVGVAVKGACMGAADVIPGVSGGTIAFIMGIYDEFVGSIASINAEAVRLLLKGKIREFWKHINGNFLLSLVAGIGISVVALAGLMQMLLSDHPIQTWAFFFGLIVASSIFILRGISGWAWKEAAFLVFGIVLGAVVCTL
;
A
#
# COMPACT_ATOMS: atom_id res chain seq x y z
N MET A 1 -23.55 -7.10 3.35
CA MET A 1 -23.13 -6.07 2.39
C MET A 1 -21.89 -5.26 2.84
N LYS A 2 -21.71 -4.96 4.15
CA LYS A 2 -20.56 -4.16 4.64
C LYS A 2 -19.19 -4.74 4.23
N TYR A 3 -18.98 -6.03 4.37
CA TYR A 3 -17.69 -6.68 4.10
C TYR A 3 -17.35 -6.81 2.61
N VAL A 4 -18.35 -6.89 1.73
CA VAL A 4 -18.13 -6.83 0.27
C VAL A 4 -17.56 -5.47 -0.13
N GLY A 5 -18.10 -4.39 0.46
CA GLY A 5 -17.54 -3.04 0.24
C GLY A 5 -16.09 -2.93 0.73
N VAL A 6 -15.73 -3.57 1.85
CA VAL A 6 -14.35 -3.63 2.34
C VAL A 6 -13.44 -4.41 1.40
N ALA A 7 -13.91 -5.56 0.86
CA ALA A 7 -13.15 -6.34 -0.11
C ALA A 7 -12.90 -5.56 -1.41
N VAL A 8 -13.89 -4.81 -1.91
CA VAL A 8 -13.71 -3.92 -3.08
C VAL A 8 -12.66 -2.83 -2.80
N LYS A 9 -12.72 -2.20 -1.62
CA LYS A 9 -11.69 -1.22 -1.20
C LYS A 9 -10.31 -1.87 -1.10
N GLY A 10 -10.23 -3.10 -0.58
CA GLY A 10 -9.01 -3.91 -0.57
C GLY A 10 -8.48 -4.19 -1.98
N ALA A 11 -9.36 -4.51 -2.93
CA ALA A 11 -8.96 -4.72 -4.32
C ALA A 11 -8.38 -3.44 -4.95
N CYS A 12 -8.95 -2.27 -4.67
CA CYS A 12 -8.39 -1.00 -5.10
C CYS A 12 -7.02 -0.71 -4.47
N MET A 13 -6.84 -1.05 -3.18
CA MET A 13 -5.53 -0.95 -2.51
C MET A 13 -4.50 -1.86 -3.18
N GLY A 14 -4.83 -3.14 -3.39
CA GLY A 14 -3.95 -4.09 -4.05
C GLY A 14 -3.60 -3.71 -5.48
N ALA A 15 -4.55 -3.15 -6.23
CA ALA A 15 -4.29 -2.59 -7.56
C ALA A 15 -3.29 -1.45 -7.51
N ALA A 16 -3.44 -0.54 -6.54
CA ALA A 16 -2.52 0.58 -6.35
C ALA A 16 -1.11 0.13 -5.98
N ASP A 17 -0.97 -0.90 -5.14
CA ASP A 17 0.34 -1.42 -4.72
C ASP A 17 1.10 -2.14 -5.86
N VAL A 18 0.41 -2.66 -6.85
CA VAL A 18 1.02 -3.25 -8.06
C VAL A 18 1.53 -2.17 -9.02
N ILE A 19 0.98 -0.95 -8.95
CA ILE A 19 1.34 0.16 -9.84
C ILE A 19 2.45 0.99 -9.20
N PRO A 20 3.68 1.04 -9.78
CA PRO A 20 4.75 1.88 -9.27
C PRO A 20 4.36 3.37 -9.19
N GLY A 21 4.67 4.01 -8.07
CA GLY A 21 4.33 5.43 -7.84
C GLY A 21 2.94 5.67 -7.23
N VAL A 22 2.16 4.61 -6.99
CA VAL A 22 0.89 4.66 -6.26
C VAL A 22 1.00 3.81 -5.00
N SER A 23 0.31 4.21 -3.94
CA SER A 23 0.34 3.51 -2.64
C SER A 23 -1.06 3.07 -2.25
N GLY A 24 -1.21 1.78 -1.89
CA GLY A 24 -2.46 1.25 -1.33
C GLY A 24 -2.88 1.95 -0.04
N GLY A 25 -1.92 2.40 0.77
CA GLY A 25 -2.19 3.21 1.96
C GLY A 25 -2.87 4.54 1.63
N THR A 26 -2.45 5.20 0.55
CA THR A 26 -3.11 6.42 0.04
C THR A 26 -4.55 6.13 -0.40
N ILE A 27 -4.77 5.00 -1.06
CA ILE A 27 -6.11 4.56 -1.46
C ILE A 27 -6.98 4.27 -0.21
N ALA A 28 -6.42 3.63 0.82
CA ALA A 28 -7.12 3.40 2.09
C ALA A 28 -7.57 4.72 2.73
N PHE A 29 -6.71 5.73 2.71
CA PHE A 29 -7.01 7.07 3.23
C PHE A 29 -8.13 7.75 2.44
N ILE A 30 -8.04 7.79 1.12
CA ILE A 30 -9.07 8.38 0.24
C ILE A 30 -10.42 7.67 0.40
N MET A 31 -10.41 6.35 0.58
CA MET A 31 -11.62 5.54 0.76
C MET A 31 -12.15 5.54 2.20
N GLY A 32 -11.52 6.26 3.12
CA GLY A 32 -11.96 6.43 4.51
C GLY A 32 -11.91 5.15 5.34
N ILE A 33 -10.96 4.25 5.06
CA ILE A 33 -10.73 3.01 5.84
C ILE A 33 -9.36 2.97 6.50
N TYR A 34 -8.55 4.01 6.34
CA TYR A 34 -7.18 4.04 6.82
C TYR A 34 -7.09 3.87 8.34
N ASP A 35 -7.91 4.60 9.11
CA ASP A 35 -7.90 4.54 10.57
C ASP A 35 -8.35 3.16 11.09
N GLU A 36 -9.38 2.57 10.47
CA GLU A 36 -9.85 1.22 10.79
C GLU A 36 -8.78 0.17 10.45
N PHE A 37 -8.07 0.35 9.34
CA PHE A 37 -6.99 -0.52 8.91
C PHE A 37 -5.80 -0.46 9.87
N VAL A 38 -5.29 0.73 10.15
CA VAL A 38 -4.16 0.92 11.07
C VAL A 38 -4.53 0.48 12.49
N GLY A 39 -5.72 0.81 12.97
CA GLY A 39 -6.22 0.38 14.27
C GLY A 39 -6.36 -1.13 14.39
N SER A 40 -6.81 -1.81 13.34
CA SER A 40 -6.91 -3.27 13.30
C SER A 40 -5.54 -3.95 13.33
N ILE A 41 -4.54 -3.40 12.63
CA ILE A 41 -3.15 -3.89 12.70
C ILE A 41 -2.56 -3.64 14.08
N ALA A 42 -2.74 -2.45 14.66
CA ALA A 42 -2.24 -2.10 15.99
C ALA A 42 -2.86 -2.95 17.09
N SER A 43 -4.06 -3.51 16.88
CA SER A 43 -4.71 -4.42 17.82
C SER A 43 -4.09 -5.83 17.84
N ILE A 44 -3.20 -6.15 16.89
CA ILE A 44 -2.38 -7.37 16.92
C ILE A 44 -1.20 -7.16 17.88
N ASN A 45 -1.53 -7.05 19.14
CA ASN A 45 -0.59 -6.76 20.23
C ASN A 45 -0.42 -7.97 21.18
N ALA A 46 0.32 -7.78 22.28
CA ALA A 46 0.55 -8.81 23.26
C ALA A 46 -0.76 -9.39 23.87
N GLU A 47 -1.82 -8.60 23.93
CA GLU A 47 -3.13 -9.03 24.42
C GLU A 47 -3.79 -9.99 23.40
N ALA A 48 -3.71 -9.69 22.11
CA ALA A 48 -4.18 -10.57 21.04
C ALA A 48 -3.47 -11.94 21.12
N VAL A 49 -2.15 -11.93 21.27
CA VAL A 49 -1.37 -13.17 21.46
C VAL A 49 -1.82 -13.93 22.71
N ARG A 50 -2.05 -13.23 23.83
CA ARG A 50 -2.52 -13.84 25.07
C ARG A 50 -3.91 -14.48 24.93
N LEU A 51 -4.82 -13.84 24.18
CA LEU A 51 -6.15 -14.41 23.89
C LEU A 51 -6.02 -15.68 23.06
N LEU A 52 -5.13 -15.68 22.08
CA LEU A 52 -4.89 -16.84 21.24
C LEU A 52 -4.31 -18.02 22.05
N LEU A 53 -3.31 -17.77 22.89
CA LEU A 53 -2.70 -18.78 23.76
C LEU A 53 -3.68 -19.36 24.81
N LYS A 54 -4.69 -18.60 25.21
CA LYS A 54 -5.78 -19.04 26.08
C LYS A 54 -6.88 -19.83 25.36
N GLY A 55 -6.75 -20.05 24.04
CA GLY A 55 -7.76 -20.72 23.23
C GLY A 55 -9.04 -19.91 22.99
N LYS A 56 -9.03 -18.61 23.33
CA LYS A 56 -10.18 -17.72 23.17
C LYS A 56 -10.27 -17.14 21.76
N ILE A 57 -10.38 -18.02 20.76
CA ILE A 57 -10.33 -17.66 19.33
C ILE A 57 -11.40 -16.63 18.94
N ARG A 58 -12.61 -16.72 19.51
CA ARG A 58 -13.67 -15.77 19.20
C ARG A 58 -13.41 -14.37 19.74
N GLU A 59 -12.80 -14.27 20.93
CA GLU A 59 -12.42 -12.99 21.54
C GLU A 59 -11.24 -12.38 20.76
N PHE A 60 -10.23 -13.19 20.42
CA PHE A 60 -9.14 -12.80 19.55
C PHE A 60 -9.63 -12.23 18.22
N TRP A 61 -10.53 -12.95 17.52
CA TRP A 61 -11.07 -12.52 16.23
C TRP A 61 -11.80 -11.18 16.29
N LYS A 62 -12.55 -10.95 17.36
CA LYS A 62 -13.20 -9.67 17.61
C LYS A 62 -12.21 -8.56 17.95
N HIS A 63 -11.18 -8.89 18.73
CA HIS A 63 -10.17 -7.94 19.16
C HIS A 63 -9.39 -7.35 17.99
N ILE A 64 -8.99 -8.17 17.03
CA ILE A 64 -8.24 -7.74 15.83
C ILE A 64 -9.13 -7.22 14.70
N ASN A 65 -10.44 -7.09 14.90
CA ASN A 65 -11.39 -6.80 13.81
C ASN A 65 -11.26 -7.77 12.61
N GLY A 66 -11.22 -9.07 12.91
CA GLY A 66 -10.84 -10.12 11.97
C GLY A 66 -11.67 -10.16 10.68
N ASN A 67 -12.98 -9.87 10.74
CA ASN A 67 -13.83 -9.84 9.55
C ASN A 67 -13.44 -8.71 8.60
N PHE A 68 -13.08 -7.55 9.13
CA PHE A 68 -12.60 -6.42 8.34
C PHE A 68 -11.26 -6.76 7.68
N LEU A 69 -10.28 -7.21 8.47
CA LEU A 69 -8.96 -7.58 7.96
C LEU A 69 -9.03 -8.71 6.92
N LEU A 70 -9.81 -9.75 7.18
CA LEU A 70 -9.97 -10.86 6.23
C LEU A 70 -10.55 -10.37 4.90
N SER A 71 -11.61 -9.55 4.95
CA SER A 71 -12.23 -9.02 3.74
C SER A 71 -11.28 -8.10 2.96
N LEU A 72 -10.53 -7.27 3.69
CA LEU A 72 -9.56 -6.35 3.10
C LEU A 72 -8.41 -7.13 2.43
N VAL A 73 -7.79 -8.06 3.15
CA VAL A 73 -6.67 -8.88 2.65
C VAL A 73 -7.11 -9.77 1.50
N ALA A 74 -8.30 -10.34 1.55
CA ALA A 74 -8.86 -11.11 0.44
C ALA A 74 -9.00 -10.24 -0.82
N GLY A 75 -9.51 -9.01 -0.68
CA GLY A 75 -9.61 -8.05 -1.79
C GLY A 75 -8.25 -7.69 -2.36
N ILE A 76 -7.28 -7.36 -1.50
CA ILE A 76 -5.89 -7.07 -1.91
C ILE A 76 -5.31 -8.28 -2.68
N GLY A 77 -5.39 -9.48 -2.10
CA GLY A 77 -4.82 -10.69 -2.70
C GLY A 77 -5.41 -11.02 -4.07
N ILE A 78 -6.73 -10.94 -4.21
CA ILE A 78 -7.41 -11.17 -5.50
C ILE A 78 -6.91 -10.17 -6.55
N SER A 79 -6.82 -8.89 -6.20
CA SER A 79 -6.38 -7.85 -7.10
C SER A 79 -4.91 -8.01 -7.51
N VAL A 80 -4.03 -8.29 -6.55
CA VAL A 80 -2.60 -8.52 -6.81
C VAL A 80 -2.41 -9.70 -7.77
N VAL A 81 -3.07 -10.83 -7.52
CA VAL A 81 -2.97 -12.02 -8.38
C VAL A 81 -3.51 -11.72 -9.79
N ALA A 82 -4.66 -11.05 -9.89
CA ALA A 82 -5.25 -10.70 -11.18
C ALA A 82 -4.35 -9.75 -11.99
N LEU A 83 -3.77 -8.74 -11.33
CA LEU A 83 -2.91 -7.75 -11.97
C LEU A 83 -1.49 -8.26 -12.24
N ALA A 84 -0.99 -9.23 -11.47
CA ALA A 84 0.33 -9.82 -11.72
C ALA A 84 0.43 -10.42 -13.14
N GLY A 85 -0.60 -11.13 -13.58
CA GLY A 85 -0.68 -11.67 -14.95
C GLY A 85 -0.71 -10.56 -16.01
N LEU A 86 -1.49 -9.50 -15.79
CA LEU A 86 -1.53 -8.34 -16.66
C LEU A 86 -0.17 -7.63 -16.75
N MET A 87 0.49 -7.44 -15.59
CA MET A 87 1.82 -6.82 -15.55
C MET A 87 2.87 -7.67 -16.25
N GLN A 88 2.83 -8.99 -16.08
CA GLN A 88 3.73 -9.88 -16.79
C GLN A 88 3.55 -9.76 -18.32
N MET A 89 2.32 -9.76 -18.81
CA MET A 89 2.02 -9.56 -20.23
C MET A 89 2.52 -8.20 -20.72
N LEU A 90 2.23 -7.12 -20.01
CA LEU A 90 2.65 -5.76 -20.42
C LEU A 90 4.17 -5.62 -20.45
N LEU A 91 4.89 -6.21 -19.49
CA LEU A 91 6.35 -6.15 -19.43
C LEU A 91 7.01 -7.07 -20.47
N SER A 92 6.35 -8.15 -20.90
CA SER A 92 6.85 -9.04 -21.95
C SER A 92 6.61 -8.47 -23.36
N ASP A 93 5.39 -8.01 -23.62
CA ASP A 93 4.97 -7.64 -24.97
C ASP A 93 5.24 -6.16 -25.28
N HIS A 94 5.17 -5.29 -24.27
CA HIS A 94 5.33 -3.85 -24.40
C HIS A 94 6.25 -3.23 -23.33
N PRO A 95 7.50 -3.71 -23.16
CA PRO A 95 8.35 -3.28 -22.05
C PRO A 95 8.66 -1.79 -22.06
N ILE A 96 8.99 -1.22 -23.21
CA ILE A 96 9.35 0.20 -23.31
C ILE A 96 8.19 1.11 -22.92
N GLN A 97 6.99 0.84 -23.43
CA GLN A 97 5.80 1.64 -23.15
C GLN A 97 5.42 1.52 -21.67
N THR A 98 5.49 0.32 -21.12
CA THR A 98 5.17 0.02 -19.71
C THR A 98 6.11 0.75 -18.77
N TRP A 99 7.43 0.68 -19.02
CA TRP A 99 8.41 1.41 -18.22
C TRP A 99 8.29 2.93 -18.36
N ALA A 100 8.02 3.44 -19.57
CA ALA A 100 7.80 4.87 -19.80
C ALA A 100 6.56 5.38 -19.05
N PHE A 101 5.47 4.61 -19.02
CA PHE A 101 4.26 4.93 -18.27
C PHE A 101 4.55 4.98 -16.76
N PHE A 102 5.21 3.97 -16.20
CA PHE A 102 5.54 3.96 -14.77
C PHE A 102 6.52 5.06 -14.39
N PHE A 103 7.50 5.35 -15.24
CA PHE A 103 8.40 6.48 -15.03
C PHE A 103 7.63 7.79 -14.94
N GLY A 104 6.68 8.01 -15.86
CA GLY A 104 5.80 9.18 -15.84
C GLY A 104 4.98 9.28 -14.55
N LEU A 105 4.43 8.17 -14.07
CA LEU A 105 3.69 8.12 -12.79
C LEU A 105 4.58 8.47 -11.59
N ILE A 106 5.79 7.93 -11.54
CA ILE A 106 6.74 8.21 -10.44
C ILE A 106 7.13 9.69 -10.44
N VAL A 107 7.44 10.24 -11.61
CA VAL A 107 7.76 11.68 -11.74
C VAL A 107 6.58 12.56 -11.32
N ALA A 108 5.37 12.24 -11.81
CA ALA A 108 4.17 12.99 -11.46
C ALA A 108 3.87 12.93 -9.93
N SER A 109 3.98 11.75 -9.33
CA SER A 109 3.80 11.55 -7.88
C SER A 109 4.86 12.33 -7.09
N SER A 110 6.11 12.31 -7.53
CA SER A 110 7.20 13.06 -6.90
C SER A 110 6.94 14.57 -6.94
N ILE A 111 6.52 15.10 -8.09
CA ILE A 111 6.17 16.53 -8.25
C ILE A 111 4.99 16.89 -7.35
N PHE A 112 3.98 16.01 -7.26
CA PHE A 112 2.82 16.25 -6.42
C PHE A 112 3.20 16.33 -4.94
N ILE A 113 4.04 15.41 -4.45
CA ILE A 113 4.53 15.39 -3.07
C ILE A 113 5.37 16.64 -2.79
N LEU A 114 6.29 16.99 -3.70
CA LEU A 114 7.15 18.18 -3.55
C LEU A 114 6.35 19.48 -3.47
N ARG A 115 5.24 19.59 -4.21
CA ARG A 115 4.34 20.74 -4.15
C ARG A 115 3.56 20.84 -2.83
N GLY A 116 3.38 19.73 -2.13
CA GLY A 116 2.73 19.67 -0.81
C GLY A 116 3.62 20.17 0.35
N ILE A 117 4.92 20.32 0.13
CA ILE A 117 5.86 20.78 1.15
C ILE A 117 5.74 22.31 1.26
N SER A 118 5.11 22.79 2.32
CA SER A 118 5.04 24.20 2.66
C SER A 118 6.30 24.62 3.43
N GLY A 119 7.13 25.46 2.82
CA GLY A 119 8.33 26.00 3.46
C GLY A 119 9.58 25.12 3.23
N TRP A 120 10.14 25.21 2.04
CA TRP A 120 11.43 24.60 1.73
C TRP A 120 12.54 25.21 2.59
N ALA A 121 13.10 24.41 3.51
CA ALA A 121 14.33 24.74 4.21
C ALA A 121 15.50 23.95 3.62
N TRP A 122 16.72 24.35 3.95
CA TRP A 122 17.92 23.65 3.46
C TRP A 122 17.99 22.17 3.86
N LYS A 123 17.31 21.79 4.95
CA LYS A 123 17.25 20.41 5.45
C LYS A 123 16.47 19.50 4.49
N GLU A 124 15.33 19.96 4.01
CA GLU A 124 14.49 19.20 3.06
C GLU A 124 15.22 18.99 1.74
N ALA A 125 15.92 20.02 1.26
CA ALA A 125 16.77 19.93 0.07
C ALA A 125 17.93 18.93 0.27
N ALA A 126 18.58 18.93 1.43
CA ALA A 126 19.67 18.02 1.76
C ALA A 126 19.17 16.54 1.80
N PHE A 127 18.01 16.27 2.43
CA PHE A 127 17.42 14.94 2.44
C PHE A 127 16.97 14.48 1.05
N LEU A 128 16.48 15.39 0.22
CA LEU A 128 16.12 15.06 -1.17
C LEU A 128 17.38 14.62 -1.96
N VAL A 129 18.44 15.42 -1.89
CA VAL A 129 19.72 15.09 -2.56
C VAL A 129 20.29 13.77 -2.03
N PHE A 130 20.27 13.58 -0.72
CA PHE A 130 20.72 12.33 -0.10
C PHE A 130 19.91 11.12 -0.61
N GLY A 131 18.58 11.23 -0.70
CA GLY A 131 17.71 10.19 -1.23
C GLY A 131 17.99 9.88 -2.70
N ILE A 132 18.23 10.89 -3.53
CA ILE A 132 18.59 10.73 -4.95
C ILE A 132 19.92 9.99 -5.08
N VAL A 133 20.94 10.42 -4.34
CA VAL A 133 22.28 9.78 -4.37
C VAL A 133 22.19 8.33 -3.89
N LEU A 134 21.50 8.09 -2.78
CA LEU A 134 21.32 6.74 -2.25
C LEU A 134 20.60 5.83 -3.24
N GLY A 135 19.52 6.32 -3.86
CA GLY A 135 18.78 5.59 -4.88
C GLY A 135 19.66 5.27 -6.10
N ALA A 136 20.43 6.25 -6.59
CA ALA A 136 21.35 6.04 -7.71
C ALA A 136 22.40 4.99 -7.37
N VAL A 137 23.01 5.03 -6.18
CA VAL A 137 23.99 4.05 -5.73
C VAL A 137 23.41 2.64 -5.68
N VAL A 138 22.22 2.49 -5.10
CA VAL A 138 21.53 1.18 -5.02
C VAL A 138 21.19 0.62 -6.40
N CYS A 139 20.83 1.48 -7.36
CA CYS A 139 20.50 1.05 -8.73
C CYS A 139 21.75 0.70 -9.56
N THR A 140 22.94 1.12 -9.15
CA THR A 140 24.22 0.85 -9.88
C THR A 140 25.03 -0.30 -9.29
N LEU A 141 24.65 -0.80 -8.10
CA LEU A 141 25.22 -1.99 -7.45
C LEU A 141 24.54 -3.27 -7.90
#